data_3b2fad1b91e97b4a032e62222156158c
#
_entry.id   3b2fad1b91e97b4a032e62222156158c
#
_cell.length_a   1.000
_cell.length_b   1.000
_cell.length_c   1.000
_cell.angle_alpha   90.00
_cell.angle_beta   90.00
_cell.angle_gamma   90.00
#
_symmetry.space_group_name_H-M   'P 1'
#
loop_
_entity.id
_entity.type
_entity.pdbx_description
1 polymer ?
#
loop_
_entity_poly.entity_id
_entity_poly.type
_entity_poly.pdbx_seq_one_letter_code
_entity_poly.pdbx_strand_id
1 'polypeptide(L)'
;DFYKDKRVFLTGHTGFKGSWMCKMLANAGAIVTGYSLNAPTEPSLFKIANIEGDIHSVIGDIRNRESLMAAFNEAQPEIVLHLAAQPIVRDSYKDPAYTYETNVIGTVNILECVRQSNCVKSFLNVTTDKVYLNKEWNWGYRENEELDGYDPYSNSKSCSELVTHSYKHSFFTDKEGQPIIPISTARAGNVIGGGDFANDRIIPDSVRAAEKHEDIVVRNPFSTRPYQHVLEPLYAYLLIAMKQYQDSKYADYYNVGPDDVDCFQTGALVAVSYTHLRAHETDQYL
;
A
#
# COMPACT_ATOMS: atom_id res chain seq x y z
N ASP A 1 11.69 16.53 9.96
CA ASP A 1 13.12 16.40 10.33
C ASP A 1 13.60 14.95 10.52
N PHE A 2 12.73 14.00 10.93
CA PHE A 2 13.16 12.61 11.22
C PHE A 2 13.72 11.88 9.99
N TYR A 3 13.06 12.03 8.83
CA TYR A 3 13.44 11.30 7.61
C TYR A 3 14.65 11.90 6.88
N LYS A 4 15.09 13.10 7.23
CA LYS A 4 16.25 13.72 6.61
C LYS A 4 17.49 12.81 6.74
N ASP A 5 18.15 12.57 5.62
CA ASP A 5 19.34 11.73 5.48
C ASP A 5 19.13 10.23 5.84
N LYS A 6 17.88 9.78 6.09
CA LYS A 6 17.55 8.37 6.31
C LYS A 6 17.53 7.60 4.98
N ARG A 7 18.20 6.44 4.97
CA ARG A 7 18.13 5.52 3.84
C ARG A 7 16.86 4.69 3.95
N VAL A 8 15.96 4.87 2.97
CA VAL A 8 14.65 4.20 2.91
C VAL A 8 14.59 3.31 1.68
N PHE A 9 14.28 2.04 1.86
CA PHE A 9 13.97 1.11 0.77
C PHE A 9 12.46 0.96 0.63
N LEU A 10 11.94 1.31 -0.55
CA LEU A 10 10.52 1.30 -0.83
C LEU A 10 10.21 0.34 -1.96
N THR A 11 9.49 -0.75 -1.71
CA THR A 11 9.01 -1.62 -2.76
C THR A 11 7.68 -1.12 -3.33
N GLY A 12 7.47 -1.26 -4.63
CA GLY A 12 6.24 -0.79 -5.28
C GLY A 12 6.21 0.72 -5.59
N HIS A 13 7.37 1.35 -5.74
CA HIS A 13 7.53 2.79 -5.90
C HIS A 13 6.92 3.37 -7.18
N THR A 14 6.75 2.59 -8.24
CA THR A 14 6.16 3.02 -9.52
C THR A 14 4.63 3.03 -9.50
N GLY A 15 4.01 2.39 -8.50
CA GLY A 15 2.57 2.37 -8.31
C GLY A 15 2.02 3.68 -7.74
N PHE A 16 0.69 3.82 -7.68
CA PHE A 16 0.01 5.01 -7.20
C PHE A 16 0.44 5.45 -5.79
N LYS A 17 0.25 4.58 -4.78
CA LYS A 17 0.68 4.85 -3.40
C LYS A 17 2.19 5.03 -3.29
N GLY A 18 2.96 4.19 -4.00
CA GLY A 18 4.42 4.23 -3.98
C GLY A 18 4.98 5.55 -4.51
N SER A 19 4.41 6.09 -5.60
CA SER A 19 4.82 7.37 -6.17
C SER A 19 4.58 8.54 -5.21
N TRP A 20 3.41 8.60 -4.57
CA TRP A 20 3.14 9.59 -3.51
C TRP A 20 4.10 9.45 -2.33
N MET A 21 4.37 8.21 -1.88
CA MET A 21 5.30 7.93 -0.79
C MET A 21 6.72 8.40 -1.14
N CYS A 22 7.20 8.14 -2.35
CA CYS A 22 8.48 8.63 -2.84
C CYS A 22 8.56 10.17 -2.74
N LYS A 23 7.53 10.86 -3.21
CA LYS A 23 7.48 12.33 -3.17
C LYS A 23 7.50 12.89 -1.74
N MET A 24 6.72 12.27 -0.84
CA MET A 24 6.71 12.65 0.58
C MET A 24 8.10 12.45 1.23
N LEU A 25 8.73 11.32 0.99
CA LEU A 25 10.05 10.99 1.53
C LEU A 25 11.15 11.88 0.96
N ALA A 26 11.18 12.09 -0.36
CA ALA A 26 12.14 12.97 -1.02
C ALA A 26 12.01 14.42 -0.51
N ASN A 27 10.78 14.93 -0.38
CA ASN A 27 10.52 16.26 0.20
C ASN A 27 10.95 16.35 1.68
N ALA A 28 10.93 15.24 2.41
CA ALA A 28 11.42 15.17 3.79
C ALA A 28 12.96 15.00 3.87
N GLY A 29 13.66 14.95 2.73
CA GLY A 29 15.12 14.83 2.64
C GLY A 29 15.64 13.41 2.87
N ALA A 30 14.82 12.37 2.69
CA ALA A 30 15.26 10.98 2.76
C ALA A 30 16.04 10.57 1.50
N ILE A 31 16.96 9.62 1.67
CA ILE A 31 17.66 8.94 0.57
C ILE A 31 16.84 7.71 0.22
N VAL A 32 16.06 7.80 -0.85
CA VAL A 32 15.09 6.75 -1.21
C VAL A 32 15.64 5.87 -2.32
N THR A 33 15.64 4.55 -2.08
CA THR A 33 15.80 3.53 -3.13
C THR A 33 14.46 2.84 -3.35
N GLY A 34 13.89 2.99 -4.54
CA GLY A 34 12.67 2.32 -4.95
C GLY A 34 12.97 1.04 -5.71
N TYR A 35 12.23 -0.06 -5.45
CA TYR A 35 12.32 -1.32 -6.18
C TYR A 35 10.94 -1.79 -6.61
N SER A 36 10.69 -1.92 -7.91
CA SER A 36 9.39 -2.28 -8.46
C SER A 36 9.48 -2.67 -9.93
N LEU A 37 8.44 -3.29 -10.44
CA LEU A 37 8.19 -3.37 -11.88
C LEU A 37 8.01 -1.97 -12.49
N ASN A 38 7.98 -1.87 -13.81
CA ASN A 38 7.60 -0.64 -14.51
C ASN A 38 6.23 -0.13 -14.04
N ALA A 39 5.98 1.17 -14.24
CA ALA A 39 4.69 1.77 -13.90
C ALA A 39 3.53 0.99 -14.53
N PRO A 40 2.48 0.63 -13.74
CA PRO A 40 1.43 -0.29 -14.17
C PRO A 40 0.41 0.34 -15.13
N THR A 41 0.44 1.65 -15.29
CA THR A 41 -0.53 2.42 -16.12
C THR A 41 0.16 3.45 -16.98
N GLU A 42 -0.46 3.81 -18.10
CA GLU A 42 -0.10 4.97 -18.93
C GLU A 42 -1.40 5.78 -19.19
N PRO A 43 -1.49 7.02 -18.68
CA PRO A 43 -0.48 7.73 -17.88
C PRO A 43 -0.26 7.12 -16.49
N SER A 44 0.83 7.52 -15.81
CA SER A 44 1.15 7.11 -14.44
C SER A 44 1.64 8.30 -13.61
N LEU A 45 1.30 8.29 -12.32
CA LEU A 45 1.80 9.31 -11.40
C LEU A 45 3.32 9.33 -11.34
N PHE A 46 3.96 8.16 -11.41
CA PHE A 46 5.41 8.02 -11.41
C PHE A 46 6.08 8.87 -12.50
N LYS A 47 5.53 8.83 -13.73
CA LYS A 47 6.04 9.62 -14.86
C LYS A 47 5.63 11.09 -14.79
N ILE A 48 4.34 11.37 -14.51
CA ILE A 48 3.80 12.74 -14.49
C ILE A 48 4.51 13.61 -13.44
N ALA A 49 4.77 13.06 -12.26
CA ALA A 49 5.42 13.77 -11.16
C ALA A 49 6.95 13.70 -11.20
N ASN A 50 7.54 13.09 -12.26
CA ASN A 50 8.99 12.89 -12.41
C ASN A 50 9.65 12.28 -11.16
N ILE A 51 9.04 11.25 -10.61
CA ILE A 51 9.51 10.60 -9.37
C ILE A 51 10.93 10.01 -9.54
N GLU A 52 11.23 9.49 -10.74
CA GLU A 52 12.55 8.92 -11.05
C GLU A 52 13.70 9.92 -10.82
N GLY A 53 13.44 11.21 -11.03
CA GLY A 53 14.43 12.27 -10.78
C GLY A 53 14.68 12.57 -9.30
N ASP A 54 13.79 12.14 -8.40
CA ASP A 54 13.86 12.44 -6.98
C ASP A 54 14.48 11.30 -6.14
N ILE A 55 14.61 10.08 -6.71
CA ILE A 55 15.00 8.87 -6.00
C ILE A 55 15.97 8.00 -6.79
N HIS A 56 16.61 7.02 -6.15
CA HIS A 56 17.27 5.92 -6.85
C HIS A 56 16.23 4.84 -7.22
N SER A 57 15.85 4.81 -8.50
CA SER A 57 14.82 3.89 -9.01
C SER A 57 15.45 2.63 -9.60
N VAL A 58 15.11 1.46 -9.05
CA VAL A 58 15.53 0.15 -9.53
C VAL A 58 14.31 -0.61 -10.06
N ILE A 59 14.33 -0.93 -11.35
CA ILE A 59 13.28 -1.75 -11.96
C ILE A 59 13.63 -3.23 -11.77
N GLY A 60 12.75 -3.94 -11.07
CA GLY A 60 12.92 -5.36 -10.76
C GLY A 60 11.65 -6.01 -10.22
N ASP A 61 11.61 -7.33 -10.27
CA ASP A 61 10.48 -8.13 -9.79
C ASP A 61 10.72 -8.59 -8.35
N ILE A 62 9.79 -8.33 -7.44
CA ILE A 62 9.86 -8.74 -6.03
C ILE A 62 9.95 -10.27 -5.86
N ARG A 63 9.54 -11.04 -6.86
CA ARG A 63 9.66 -12.50 -6.92
C ARG A 63 11.09 -12.96 -7.19
N ASN A 64 11.91 -12.11 -7.81
CA ASN A 64 13.32 -12.41 -8.05
C ASN A 64 14.16 -12.01 -6.81
N ARG A 65 14.38 -12.99 -5.95
CA ARG A 65 15.09 -12.79 -4.68
C ARG A 65 16.54 -12.32 -4.86
N GLU A 66 17.25 -12.81 -5.88
CA GLU A 66 18.65 -12.45 -6.10
C GLU A 66 18.80 -10.98 -6.51
N SER A 67 17.98 -10.53 -7.46
CA SER A 67 17.94 -9.14 -7.92
C SER A 67 17.51 -8.20 -6.77
N LEU A 68 16.49 -8.59 -6.00
CA LEU A 68 16.02 -7.83 -4.84
C LEU A 68 17.14 -7.69 -3.79
N MET A 69 17.82 -8.78 -3.45
CA MET A 69 18.90 -8.80 -2.47
C MET A 69 20.08 -7.92 -2.91
N ALA A 70 20.43 -7.94 -4.21
CA ALA A 70 21.50 -7.10 -4.75
C ALA A 70 21.17 -5.61 -4.57
N ALA A 71 19.97 -5.18 -4.99
CA ALA A 71 19.51 -3.80 -4.83
C ALA A 71 19.40 -3.38 -3.35
N PHE A 72 18.92 -4.29 -2.50
CA PHE A 72 18.80 -4.06 -1.06
C PHE A 72 20.18 -3.86 -0.38
N ASN A 73 21.14 -4.70 -0.73
CA ASN A 73 22.50 -4.62 -0.20
C ASN A 73 23.22 -3.35 -0.67
N GLU A 74 22.97 -2.87 -1.88
CA GLU A 74 23.49 -1.59 -2.37
C GLU A 74 22.88 -0.42 -1.61
N ALA A 75 21.57 -0.44 -1.37
CA ALA A 75 20.85 0.62 -0.68
C ALA A 75 21.19 0.75 0.80
N GLN A 76 21.59 -0.35 1.49
CA GLN A 76 21.88 -0.38 2.94
C GLN A 76 20.82 0.35 3.79
N PRO A 77 19.51 0.02 3.67
CA PRO A 77 18.44 0.83 4.24
C PRO A 77 18.34 0.71 5.75
N GLU A 78 17.97 1.82 6.40
CA GLU A 78 17.59 1.84 7.82
C GLU A 78 16.09 1.59 8.01
N ILE A 79 15.28 1.97 7.01
CA ILE A 79 13.80 1.83 7.02
C ILE A 79 13.37 1.12 5.75
N VAL A 80 12.49 0.14 5.90
CA VAL A 80 11.91 -0.60 4.77
C VAL A 80 10.39 -0.44 4.78
N LEU A 81 9.85 0.04 3.67
CA LEU A 81 8.41 0.16 3.43
C LEU A 81 8.01 -0.78 2.29
N HIS A 82 7.27 -1.83 2.62
CA HIS A 82 6.86 -2.85 1.64
C HIS A 82 5.46 -2.58 1.12
N LEU A 83 5.38 -1.96 -0.08
CA LEU A 83 4.12 -1.65 -0.77
C LEU A 83 3.91 -2.45 -2.05
N ALA A 84 4.92 -3.19 -2.52
CA ALA A 84 4.81 -4.00 -3.74
C ALA A 84 3.74 -5.08 -3.57
N ALA A 85 2.81 -5.14 -4.50
CA ALA A 85 1.75 -6.12 -4.53
C ALA A 85 1.12 -6.20 -5.94
N GLN A 86 0.44 -7.32 -6.23
CA GLN A 86 -0.64 -7.36 -7.20
C GLN A 86 -1.92 -6.91 -6.48
N PRO A 87 -2.47 -5.68 -6.71
CA PRO A 87 -3.48 -5.08 -5.84
C PRO A 87 -4.91 -5.18 -6.38
N ILE A 88 -5.12 -5.76 -7.59
CA ILE A 88 -6.42 -5.75 -8.27
C ILE A 88 -7.13 -7.08 -8.05
N VAL A 89 -8.28 -7.02 -7.37
CA VAL A 89 -9.10 -8.22 -7.06
C VAL A 89 -9.47 -9.00 -8.32
N ARG A 90 -9.91 -8.32 -9.39
CA ARG A 90 -10.29 -9.00 -10.64
C ARG A 90 -9.14 -9.74 -11.31
N ASP A 91 -7.94 -9.16 -11.28
CA ASP A 91 -6.76 -9.79 -11.85
C ASP A 91 -6.31 -10.99 -11.02
N SER A 92 -6.57 -10.98 -9.70
CA SER A 92 -6.30 -12.15 -8.85
C SER A 92 -7.14 -13.38 -9.19
N TYR A 93 -8.34 -13.18 -9.75
CA TYR A 93 -9.15 -14.28 -10.28
C TYR A 93 -8.65 -14.79 -11.65
N LYS A 94 -8.04 -13.91 -12.46
CA LYS A 94 -7.47 -14.31 -13.77
C LYS A 94 -6.17 -15.09 -13.60
N ASP A 95 -5.32 -14.64 -12.67
CA ASP A 95 -4.04 -15.27 -12.37
C ASP A 95 -3.79 -15.29 -10.84
N PRO A 96 -4.37 -16.29 -10.15
CA PRO A 96 -4.17 -16.44 -8.71
C PRO A 96 -2.74 -16.84 -8.37
N ALA A 97 -2.06 -17.64 -9.20
CA ALA A 97 -0.68 -18.05 -8.95
C ALA A 97 0.25 -16.83 -8.89
N TYR A 98 0.20 -15.97 -9.90
CA TYR A 98 0.95 -14.71 -9.92
C TYR A 98 0.65 -13.84 -8.69
N THR A 99 -0.63 -13.80 -8.27
CA THR A 99 -1.05 -13.02 -7.10
C THR A 99 -0.39 -13.54 -5.81
N TYR A 100 -0.39 -14.85 -5.59
CA TYR A 100 0.28 -15.45 -4.42
C TYR A 100 1.80 -15.35 -4.51
N GLU A 101 2.40 -15.59 -5.66
CA GLU A 101 3.84 -15.42 -5.85
C GLU A 101 4.28 -13.98 -5.51
N THR A 102 3.53 -12.99 -5.99
CA THR A 102 3.85 -11.58 -5.73
C THR A 102 3.59 -11.19 -4.28
N ASN A 103 2.40 -11.48 -3.75
CA ASN A 103 1.97 -10.95 -2.45
C ASN A 103 2.50 -11.77 -1.26
N VAL A 104 2.73 -13.06 -1.44
CA VAL A 104 3.22 -13.93 -0.35
C VAL A 104 4.71 -14.18 -0.50
N ILE A 105 5.16 -14.74 -1.63
CA ILE A 105 6.58 -15.04 -1.83
C ILE A 105 7.38 -13.73 -1.95
N GLY A 106 6.83 -12.69 -2.59
CA GLY A 106 7.45 -11.36 -2.57
C GLY A 106 7.64 -10.81 -1.15
N THR A 107 6.67 -11.00 -0.24
CA THR A 107 6.81 -10.65 1.18
C THR A 107 7.90 -11.49 1.86
N VAL A 108 7.98 -12.80 1.60
CA VAL A 108 9.08 -13.66 2.08
C VAL A 108 10.43 -13.11 1.61
N ASN A 109 10.56 -12.78 0.33
CA ASN A 109 11.81 -12.31 -0.24
C ASN A 109 12.31 -11.01 0.40
N ILE A 110 11.44 -10.03 0.62
CA ILE A 110 11.87 -8.78 1.29
C ILE A 110 12.19 -9.01 2.79
N LEU A 111 11.45 -9.88 3.48
CA LEU A 111 11.75 -10.25 4.87
C LEU A 111 13.09 -11.00 4.97
N GLU A 112 13.46 -11.80 3.97
CA GLU A 112 14.79 -12.42 3.89
C GLU A 112 15.91 -11.39 3.68
N CYS A 113 15.67 -10.33 2.90
CA CYS A 113 16.61 -9.23 2.78
C CYS A 113 16.81 -8.53 4.14
N VAL A 114 15.71 -8.26 4.86
CA VAL A 114 15.76 -7.67 6.21
C VAL A 114 16.50 -8.59 7.18
N ARG A 115 16.22 -9.91 7.16
CA ARG A 115 16.83 -10.89 8.07
C ARG A 115 18.34 -11.02 7.88
N GLN A 116 18.83 -10.84 6.66
CA GLN A 116 20.25 -10.93 6.33
C GLN A 116 20.97 -9.58 6.45
N SER A 117 20.25 -8.51 6.79
CA SER A 117 20.78 -7.16 6.92
C SER A 117 21.16 -6.83 8.37
N ASN A 118 22.17 -5.98 8.53
CA ASN A 118 22.57 -5.43 9.82
C ASN A 118 22.22 -3.94 9.98
N CYS A 119 21.60 -3.32 8.98
CA CYS A 119 21.33 -1.87 8.98
C CYS A 119 19.88 -1.51 9.23
N VAL A 120 18.92 -2.43 9.01
CA VAL A 120 17.49 -2.17 9.16
C VAL A 120 17.11 -1.98 10.62
N LYS A 121 16.37 -0.90 10.89
CA LYS A 121 15.85 -0.52 12.21
C LYS A 121 14.34 -0.39 12.26
N SER A 122 13.67 -0.48 11.11
CA SER A 122 12.21 -0.40 11.00
C SER A 122 11.75 -1.04 9.71
N PHE A 123 10.81 -1.99 9.81
CA PHE A 123 10.13 -2.61 8.66
C PHE A 123 8.63 -2.47 8.79
N LEU A 124 7.96 -1.98 7.74
CA LEU A 124 6.52 -1.88 7.65
C LEU A 124 6.02 -2.65 6.42
N ASN A 125 5.15 -3.64 6.62
CA ASN A 125 4.40 -4.31 5.56
C ASN A 125 3.04 -3.63 5.39
N VAL A 126 2.74 -3.12 4.20
CA VAL A 126 1.44 -2.53 3.88
C VAL A 126 0.52 -3.58 3.29
N THR A 127 -0.57 -3.85 4.00
CA THR A 127 -1.59 -4.81 3.60
C THR A 127 -2.93 -4.12 3.30
N THR A 128 -4.05 -4.69 3.66
CA THR A 128 -5.38 -4.18 3.32
C THR A 128 -6.40 -4.48 4.44
N ASP A 129 -7.47 -3.71 4.51
CA ASP A 129 -8.66 -3.96 5.33
C ASP A 129 -9.35 -5.30 5.01
N LYS A 130 -9.09 -5.88 3.82
CA LYS A 130 -9.72 -7.12 3.33
C LYS A 130 -9.05 -8.40 3.83
N VAL A 131 -8.08 -8.30 4.74
CA VAL A 131 -7.37 -9.45 5.31
C VAL A 131 -8.24 -10.27 6.28
N TYR A 132 -9.30 -9.67 6.81
CA TYR A 132 -10.16 -10.29 7.82
C TYR A 132 -11.16 -11.27 7.24
N LEU A 133 -11.52 -12.29 8.03
CA LEU A 133 -12.72 -13.08 7.80
C LEU A 133 -13.94 -12.17 7.88
N ASN A 134 -14.59 -11.92 6.72
CA ASN A 134 -15.75 -11.04 6.68
C ASN A 134 -16.98 -11.70 7.30
N LYS A 135 -17.40 -11.22 8.46
CA LYS A 135 -18.57 -11.71 9.23
C LYS A 135 -19.83 -10.87 9.01
N GLU A 136 -19.80 -9.88 8.11
CA GLU A 136 -20.93 -9.00 7.77
C GLU A 136 -21.60 -8.34 9.00
N TRP A 137 -20.86 -8.06 10.06
CA TRP A 137 -21.39 -7.39 11.23
C TRP A 137 -21.33 -5.85 11.13
N ASN A 138 -22.00 -5.15 12.07
CA ASN A 138 -22.23 -3.70 11.99
C ASN A 138 -21.12 -2.84 12.61
N TRP A 139 -19.97 -3.42 12.98
CA TRP A 139 -18.84 -2.70 13.56
C TRP A 139 -17.54 -3.03 12.84
N GLY A 140 -16.55 -2.13 12.97
CA GLY A 140 -15.24 -2.32 12.37
C GLY A 140 -14.45 -3.47 12.99
N TYR A 141 -13.55 -4.08 12.20
CA TYR A 141 -12.67 -5.14 12.66
C TYR A 141 -11.53 -4.57 13.53
N ARG A 142 -11.15 -5.34 14.56
CA ARG A 142 -9.98 -5.03 15.39
C ARG A 142 -8.76 -5.78 14.87
N GLU A 143 -7.57 -5.32 15.24
CA GLU A 143 -6.31 -5.88 14.76
C GLU A 143 -6.08 -7.34 15.16
N ASN A 144 -6.71 -7.82 16.23
CA ASN A 144 -6.64 -9.20 16.72
C ASN A 144 -7.74 -10.13 16.16
N GLU A 145 -8.57 -9.65 15.22
CA GLU A 145 -9.61 -10.47 14.59
C GLU A 145 -9.01 -11.44 13.57
N GLU A 146 -9.78 -12.49 13.26
CA GLU A 146 -9.38 -13.60 12.40
C GLU A 146 -9.03 -13.15 10.97
N LEU A 147 -7.88 -13.61 10.47
CA LEU A 147 -7.38 -13.30 9.12
C LEU A 147 -7.76 -14.44 8.17
N ASP A 148 -8.75 -14.22 7.32
CA ASP A 148 -9.17 -15.14 6.26
C ASP A 148 -9.89 -14.39 5.14
N GLY A 149 -9.15 -13.63 4.35
CA GLY A 149 -9.67 -12.94 3.17
C GLY A 149 -10.24 -13.93 2.16
N TYR A 150 -11.41 -13.62 1.60
CA TYR A 150 -12.18 -14.60 0.80
C TYR A 150 -11.65 -14.78 -0.63
N ASP A 151 -11.38 -13.69 -1.35
CA ASP A 151 -10.87 -13.75 -2.74
C ASP A 151 -9.35 -13.95 -2.79
N PRO A 152 -8.77 -14.38 -3.94
CA PRO A 152 -7.33 -14.66 -4.02
C PRO A 152 -6.44 -13.47 -3.64
N TYR A 153 -6.84 -12.22 -3.95
CA TYR A 153 -6.12 -11.03 -3.51
C TYR A 153 -6.18 -10.87 -1.99
N SER A 154 -7.40 -10.86 -1.44
CA SER A 154 -7.63 -10.68 0.01
C SER A 154 -6.93 -11.77 0.81
N ASN A 155 -7.06 -13.04 0.37
CA ASN A 155 -6.39 -14.18 1.01
C ASN A 155 -4.87 -14.08 0.90
N SER A 156 -4.32 -13.70 -0.24
CA SER A 156 -2.87 -13.51 -0.38
C SER A 156 -2.33 -12.42 0.57
N LYS A 157 -3.12 -11.39 0.85
CA LYS A 157 -2.77 -10.36 1.84
C LYS A 157 -2.90 -10.89 3.28
N SER A 158 -3.90 -11.74 3.59
CA SER A 158 -3.96 -12.46 4.87
C SER A 158 -2.72 -13.35 5.06
N CYS A 159 -2.31 -14.08 4.02
CA CYS A 159 -1.08 -14.88 4.05
C CYS A 159 0.18 -13.99 4.24
N SER A 160 0.25 -12.82 3.61
CA SER A 160 1.34 -11.86 3.81
C SER A 160 1.44 -11.39 5.26
N GLU A 161 0.29 -11.14 5.93
CA GLU A 161 0.23 -10.85 7.37
C GLU A 161 0.77 -12.01 8.21
N LEU A 162 0.31 -13.25 7.92
CA LEU A 162 0.73 -14.45 8.65
C LEU A 162 2.23 -14.74 8.46
N VAL A 163 2.76 -14.55 7.27
CA VAL A 163 4.21 -14.64 7.00
C VAL A 163 4.97 -13.59 7.80
N THR A 164 4.51 -12.34 7.79
CA THR A 164 5.13 -11.24 8.55
C THR A 164 5.12 -11.54 10.05
N HIS A 165 3.98 -12.03 10.57
CA HIS A 165 3.84 -12.47 11.96
C HIS A 165 4.84 -13.58 12.32
N SER A 166 4.94 -14.61 11.48
CA SER A 166 5.88 -15.71 11.68
C SER A 166 7.32 -15.24 11.73
N TYR A 167 7.73 -14.39 10.76
CA TYR A 167 9.09 -13.83 10.74
C TYR A 167 9.38 -12.94 11.94
N LYS A 168 8.42 -12.09 12.34
CA LYS A 168 8.53 -11.21 13.52
C LYS A 168 8.90 -12.02 14.76
N HIS A 169 8.18 -13.09 15.02
CA HIS A 169 8.36 -13.90 16.23
C HIS A 169 9.53 -14.90 16.14
N SER A 170 9.86 -15.39 14.93
CA SER A 170 10.90 -16.41 14.77
C SER A 170 12.32 -15.83 14.60
N PHE A 171 12.46 -14.63 14.02
CA PHE A 171 13.74 -14.10 13.61
C PHE A 171 14.02 -12.66 14.08
N PHE A 172 12.98 -11.90 14.40
CA PHE A 172 13.11 -10.47 14.74
C PHE A 172 12.74 -10.15 16.18
N THR A 173 12.60 -11.17 17.00
CA THR A 173 12.34 -11.08 18.44
C THR A 173 13.37 -11.96 19.17
N ASP A 174 13.98 -11.46 20.23
CA ASP A 174 14.92 -12.21 21.04
C ASP A 174 14.21 -13.22 21.97
N LYS A 175 15.01 -13.95 22.76
CA LYS A 175 14.50 -14.99 23.69
C LYS A 175 13.68 -14.40 24.85
N GLU A 176 13.89 -13.15 25.16
CA GLU A 176 13.18 -12.38 26.19
C GLU A 176 11.91 -11.73 25.63
N GLY A 177 11.58 -11.92 24.33
CA GLY A 177 10.43 -11.35 23.67
C GLY A 177 10.60 -9.89 23.22
N GLN A 178 11.85 -9.37 23.21
CA GLN A 178 12.12 -8.00 22.79
C GLN A 178 12.40 -7.94 21.28
N PRO A 179 11.89 -6.95 20.55
CA PRO A 179 12.15 -6.79 19.14
C PRO A 179 13.64 -6.50 18.87
N ILE A 180 14.29 -7.37 18.06
CA ILE A 180 15.63 -7.16 17.51
C ILE A 180 15.53 -6.14 16.35
N ILE A 181 14.55 -6.34 15.47
CA ILE A 181 14.15 -5.41 14.42
C ILE A 181 12.65 -5.16 14.56
N PRO A 182 12.20 -3.92 14.79
CA PRO A 182 10.79 -3.58 14.86
C PRO A 182 10.06 -3.85 13.54
N ILE A 183 9.06 -4.72 13.59
CA ILE A 183 8.25 -5.16 12.45
C ILE A 183 6.79 -4.81 12.72
N SER A 184 6.17 -4.06 11.81
CA SER A 184 4.73 -3.75 11.84
C SER A 184 4.03 -4.11 10.54
N THR A 185 2.70 -4.28 10.61
CA THR A 185 1.83 -4.26 9.44
C THR A 185 0.83 -3.11 9.54
N ALA A 186 0.40 -2.59 8.38
CA ALA A 186 -0.61 -1.55 8.29
C ALA A 186 -1.69 -1.94 7.28
N ARG A 187 -2.92 -2.08 7.78
CA ARG A 187 -4.11 -2.52 7.05
C ARG A 187 -4.95 -1.31 6.70
N ALA A 188 -4.84 -0.84 5.46
CA ALA A 188 -5.61 0.31 5.01
C ALA A 188 -6.72 -0.09 4.04
N GLY A 189 -7.82 0.64 4.10
CA GLY A 189 -8.96 0.50 3.22
C GLY A 189 -8.76 1.15 1.85
N ASN A 190 -9.87 1.57 1.27
CA ASN A 190 -9.88 2.19 -0.05
C ASN A 190 -9.27 3.59 0.01
N VAL A 191 -8.35 3.88 -0.90
CA VAL A 191 -7.74 5.21 -1.02
C VAL A 191 -8.11 5.85 -2.35
N ILE A 192 -8.31 7.16 -2.30
CA ILE A 192 -8.57 8.02 -3.45
C ILE A 192 -7.57 9.18 -3.48
N GLY A 193 -7.26 9.68 -4.67
CA GLY A 193 -6.36 10.82 -4.83
C GLY A 193 -5.92 11.01 -6.27
N GLY A 194 -5.37 12.16 -6.57
CA GLY A 194 -4.83 12.46 -7.90
C GLY A 194 -3.71 11.50 -8.31
N GLY A 195 -3.68 11.12 -9.58
CA GLY A 195 -2.66 10.24 -10.14
C GLY A 195 -2.96 8.74 -10.01
N ASP A 196 -4.15 8.34 -9.57
CA ASP A 196 -4.63 6.96 -9.68
C ASP A 196 -5.28 6.74 -11.06
N PHE A 197 -4.63 5.96 -11.91
CA PHE A 197 -5.12 5.63 -13.26
C PHE A 197 -5.49 4.14 -13.39
N ALA A 198 -5.52 3.40 -12.28
CA ALA A 198 -5.80 1.97 -12.31
C ALA A 198 -7.23 1.67 -12.81
N ASN A 199 -7.39 0.56 -13.52
CA ASN A 199 -8.69 0.03 -13.88
C ASN A 199 -9.37 -0.65 -12.68
N ASP A 200 -10.68 -0.84 -12.76
CA ASP A 200 -11.48 -1.50 -11.73
C ASP A 200 -11.47 -0.77 -10.37
N ARG A 201 -11.19 0.53 -10.37
CA ARG A 201 -11.32 1.41 -9.23
C ARG A 201 -12.37 2.48 -9.48
N ILE A 202 -13.24 2.69 -8.49
CA ILE A 202 -14.47 3.46 -8.68
C ILE A 202 -14.23 4.89 -9.14
N ILE A 203 -13.27 5.63 -8.58
CA ILE A 203 -13.03 7.03 -8.97
C ILE A 203 -12.35 7.13 -10.34
N PRO A 204 -11.23 6.43 -10.63
CA PRO A 204 -10.67 6.42 -11.98
C PRO A 204 -11.64 5.97 -13.07
N ASP A 205 -12.46 4.94 -12.80
CA ASP A 205 -13.46 4.46 -13.75
C ASP A 205 -14.57 5.51 -13.97
N SER A 206 -15.01 6.20 -12.92
CA SER A 206 -16.00 7.28 -13.01
C SER A 206 -15.49 8.47 -13.82
N VAL A 207 -14.23 8.88 -13.63
CA VAL A 207 -13.62 9.95 -14.42
C VAL A 207 -13.54 9.56 -15.89
N ARG A 208 -13.07 8.35 -16.22
CA ARG A 208 -13.00 7.86 -17.60
C ARG A 208 -14.36 7.78 -18.27
N ALA A 209 -15.41 7.36 -17.55
CA ALA A 209 -16.77 7.32 -18.09
C ALA A 209 -17.29 8.75 -18.36
N ALA A 210 -17.06 9.69 -17.43
CA ALA A 210 -17.46 11.08 -17.62
C ALA A 210 -16.74 11.73 -18.82
N GLU A 211 -15.42 11.55 -18.97
CA GLU A 211 -14.65 12.06 -20.11
C GLU A 211 -15.15 11.53 -21.46
N LYS A 212 -15.69 10.32 -21.48
CA LYS A 212 -16.26 9.68 -22.69
C LYS A 212 -17.74 9.93 -22.87
N HIS A 213 -18.40 10.66 -21.96
CA HIS A 213 -19.85 10.83 -21.90
C HIS A 213 -20.62 9.50 -21.83
N GLU A 214 -20.03 8.50 -21.16
CA GLU A 214 -20.61 7.18 -20.90
C GLU A 214 -21.25 7.13 -19.51
N ASP A 215 -22.16 6.16 -19.31
CA ASP A 215 -22.77 5.93 -18.00
C ASP A 215 -21.76 5.37 -16.99
N ILE A 216 -21.79 5.90 -15.76
CA ILE A 216 -21.01 5.36 -14.67
C ILE A 216 -21.70 4.11 -14.11
N VAL A 217 -21.09 2.94 -14.31
CA VAL A 217 -21.64 1.66 -13.85
C VAL A 217 -21.16 1.35 -12.43
N VAL A 218 -22.06 1.42 -11.46
CA VAL A 218 -21.80 1.07 -10.05
C VAL A 218 -22.35 -0.33 -9.77
N ARG A 219 -21.45 -1.30 -9.57
CA ARG A 219 -21.81 -2.73 -9.43
C ARG A 219 -22.49 -3.04 -8.09
N ASN A 220 -22.02 -2.42 -7.01
CA ASN A 220 -22.59 -2.56 -5.66
C ASN A 220 -22.69 -1.19 -4.99
N PRO A 221 -23.77 -0.42 -5.27
CA PRO A 221 -23.94 0.94 -4.76
C PRO A 221 -24.13 1.01 -3.23
N PHE A 222 -24.61 -0.08 -2.62
CA PHE A 222 -24.90 -0.14 -1.18
C PHE A 222 -23.71 -0.60 -0.34
N SER A 223 -22.60 -1.00 -0.96
CA SER A 223 -21.40 -1.40 -0.23
C SER A 223 -20.80 -0.20 0.49
N THR A 224 -20.73 -0.25 1.81
CA THR A 224 -20.04 0.74 2.65
C THR A 224 -18.55 0.46 2.64
N ARG A 225 -17.74 1.51 2.45
CA ARG A 225 -16.28 1.41 2.35
C ARG A 225 -15.60 2.55 3.10
N PRO A 226 -14.46 2.28 3.76
CA PRO A 226 -13.65 3.28 4.43
C PRO A 226 -12.78 4.03 3.41
N TYR A 227 -13.39 4.98 2.67
CA TYR A 227 -12.63 5.81 1.73
C TYR A 227 -11.83 6.87 2.47
N GLN A 228 -10.58 7.04 2.08
CA GLN A 228 -9.70 8.07 2.63
C GLN A 228 -8.80 8.66 1.54
N HIS A 229 -8.38 9.90 1.73
CA HIS A 229 -7.40 10.49 0.82
C HIS A 229 -6.06 9.79 0.94
N VAL A 230 -5.36 9.59 -0.18
CA VAL A 230 -4.12 8.79 -0.23
C VAL A 230 -3.04 9.28 0.76
N LEU A 231 -2.97 10.57 1.03
CA LEU A 231 -1.98 11.14 1.95
C LEU A 231 -2.21 10.73 3.42
N GLU A 232 -3.45 10.42 3.82
CA GLU A 232 -3.76 10.01 5.19
C GLU A 232 -3.09 8.67 5.57
N PRO A 233 -3.34 7.56 4.85
CA PRO A 233 -2.66 6.31 5.17
C PRO A 233 -1.15 6.39 4.94
N LEU A 234 -0.68 7.16 3.95
CA LEU A 234 0.76 7.31 3.73
C LEU A 234 1.43 8.05 4.90
N TYR A 235 0.77 9.08 5.45
CA TYR A 235 1.26 9.75 6.66
C TYR A 235 1.27 8.79 7.86
N ALA A 236 0.22 7.98 8.03
CA ALA A 236 0.17 6.96 9.09
C ALA A 236 1.32 5.94 8.95
N TYR A 237 1.61 5.47 7.72
CA TYR A 237 2.74 4.55 7.48
C TYR A 237 4.08 5.17 7.86
N LEU A 238 4.30 6.43 7.49
CA LEU A 238 5.52 7.15 7.88
C LEU A 238 5.58 7.33 9.40
N LEU A 239 4.46 7.64 10.05
CA LEU A 239 4.40 7.79 11.50
C LEU A 239 4.72 6.47 12.23
N ILE A 240 4.14 5.35 11.80
CA ILE A 240 4.41 4.00 12.34
C ILE A 240 5.90 3.68 12.18
N ALA A 241 6.44 3.83 10.96
CA ALA A 241 7.84 3.52 10.68
C ALA A 241 8.81 4.39 11.52
N MET A 242 8.50 5.67 11.72
CA MET A 242 9.25 6.57 12.58
C MET A 242 9.17 6.16 14.05
N LYS A 243 7.96 5.90 14.55
CA LYS A 243 7.74 5.60 15.96
C LYS A 243 8.41 4.29 16.37
N GLN A 244 8.26 3.23 15.58
CA GLN A 244 8.90 1.95 15.87
C GLN A 244 10.43 1.99 15.69
N TYR A 245 10.96 2.85 14.81
CA TYR A 245 12.40 3.09 14.69
C TYR A 245 12.98 3.72 15.98
N GLN A 246 12.22 4.63 16.61
CA GLN A 246 12.63 5.33 17.82
C GLN A 246 12.43 4.49 19.09
N ASP A 247 11.36 3.69 19.13
CA ASP A 247 11.00 2.86 20.28
C ASP A 247 10.25 1.62 19.78
N SER A 248 10.85 0.46 19.95
CA SER A 248 10.33 -0.82 19.47
C SER A 248 8.98 -1.24 20.04
N LYS A 249 8.51 -0.61 21.14
CA LYS A 249 7.16 -0.87 21.69
C LYS A 249 6.02 -0.50 20.72
N TYR A 250 6.30 0.32 19.70
CA TYR A 250 5.36 0.67 18.64
C TYR A 250 5.37 -0.31 17.46
N ALA A 251 6.09 -1.44 17.58
CA ALA A 251 6.07 -2.49 16.56
C ALA A 251 4.84 -3.39 16.76
N ASP A 252 3.76 -3.13 15.99
CA ASP A 252 2.47 -3.81 16.13
C ASP A 252 1.72 -3.92 14.79
N TYR A 253 0.49 -4.39 14.85
CA TYR A 253 -0.47 -4.47 13.74
C TYR A 253 -1.42 -3.28 13.85
N TYR A 254 -1.66 -2.58 12.74
CA TYR A 254 -2.43 -1.34 12.74
C TYR A 254 -3.52 -1.35 11.69
N ASN A 255 -4.76 -1.09 12.09
CA ASN A 255 -5.81 -0.66 11.18
C ASN A 255 -5.63 0.84 10.88
N VAL A 256 -5.66 1.20 9.60
CA VAL A 256 -5.52 2.58 9.14
C VAL A 256 -6.73 2.93 8.29
N GLY A 257 -7.62 3.72 8.82
CA GLY A 257 -8.88 4.08 8.18
C GLY A 257 -9.49 5.34 8.78
N PRO A 258 -10.55 5.87 8.15
CA PRO A 258 -11.34 6.96 8.70
C PRO A 258 -12.18 6.47 9.89
N ASP A 259 -12.77 7.39 10.61
CA ASP A 259 -13.81 7.07 11.59
C ASP A 259 -15.04 6.44 10.94
N ASP A 260 -15.84 5.68 11.70
CA ASP A 260 -17.04 4.97 11.18
C ASP A 260 -18.03 5.93 10.50
N VAL A 261 -18.14 7.17 11.01
CA VAL A 261 -19.03 8.20 10.45
C VAL A 261 -18.61 8.68 9.05
N ASP A 262 -17.35 8.47 8.66
CA ASP A 262 -16.77 8.83 7.38
C ASP A 262 -16.71 7.64 6.39
N CYS A 263 -17.31 6.50 6.78
CA CYS A 263 -17.50 5.37 5.87
C CYS A 263 -18.74 5.57 5.01
N PHE A 264 -18.55 5.65 3.70
CA PHE A 264 -19.63 5.95 2.75
C PHE A 264 -20.05 4.76 1.92
N GLN A 265 -21.33 4.73 1.53
CA GLN A 265 -21.78 3.84 0.47
C GLN A 265 -21.17 4.24 -0.88
N THR A 266 -20.76 3.26 -1.66
CA THR A 266 -20.14 3.50 -2.97
C THR A 266 -21.03 4.33 -3.90
N GLY A 267 -22.36 4.13 -3.87
CA GLY A 267 -23.32 4.91 -4.66
C GLY A 267 -23.34 6.39 -4.27
N ALA A 268 -23.26 6.71 -2.98
CA ALA A 268 -23.21 8.08 -2.49
C ALA A 268 -21.92 8.78 -2.95
N LEU A 269 -20.76 8.10 -2.84
CA LEU A 269 -19.49 8.63 -3.34
C LEU A 269 -19.53 8.95 -4.84
N VAL A 270 -20.11 8.04 -5.64
CA VAL A 270 -20.22 8.25 -7.10
C VAL A 270 -21.14 9.41 -7.43
N ALA A 271 -22.28 9.55 -6.73
CA ALA A 271 -23.21 10.66 -6.95
C ALA A 271 -22.53 12.03 -6.70
N VAL A 272 -21.73 12.16 -5.64
CA VAL A 272 -20.96 13.37 -5.36
C VAL A 272 -19.92 13.60 -6.47
N SER A 273 -19.15 12.58 -6.83
CA SER A 273 -18.12 12.66 -7.88
C SER A 273 -18.73 13.09 -9.22
N TYR A 274 -19.87 12.51 -9.59
CA TYR A 274 -20.57 12.84 -10.83
C TYR A 274 -21.05 14.29 -10.86
N THR A 275 -21.56 14.81 -9.74
CA THR A 275 -22.00 16.20 -9.63
C THR A 275 -20.82 17.16 -9.87
N HIS A 276 -19.67 16.89 -9.29
CA HIS A 276 -18.47 17.69 -9.47
C HIS A 276 -17.91 17.62 -10.90
N LEU A 277 -17.90 16.43 -11.51
CA LEU A 277 -17.43 16.26 -12.89
C LEU A 277 -18.31 17.01 -13.89
N ARG A 278 -19.64 17.03 -13.72
CA ARG A 278 -20.57 17.78 -14.58
C ARG A 278 -20.60 19.28 -14.30
N ALA A 279 -20.30 19.75 -13.11
CA ALA A 279 -20.24 21.19 -12.83
C ALA A 279 -19.22 21.91 -13.73
N HIS A 280 -18.13 21.24 -14.09
CA HIS A 280 -17.15 21.77 -15.03
C HIS A 280 -17.66 21.86 -16.49
N GLU A 281 -18.66 21.06 -16.88
CA GLU A 281 -19.26 21.15 -18.23
C GLU A 281 -20.18 22.35 -18.36
N THR A 282 -20.85 22.77 -17.28
CA THR A 282 -21.78 23.91 -17.30
C THR A 282 -21.06 25.26 -17.27
N ASP A 283 -19.88 25.36 -16.69
CA ASP A 283 -19.09 26.58 -16.64
C ASP A 283 -18.40 26.94 -17.97
N GLN A 284 -18.35 26.03 -18.94
CA GLN A 284 -17.84 26.32 -20.29
C GLN A 284 -18.83 27.05 -21.19
N TYR A 285 -20.08 27.24 -20.77
CA TYR A 285 -21.15 27.88 -21.53
C TYR A 285 -21.66 29.20 -20.89
N LEU A 286 -21.00 29.70 -19.85
CA LEU A 286 -21.22 31.02 -19.27
C LEU A 286 -20.02 31.96 -19.54
#